data_4198ceee81a4b239053cf1002c8bf899
#
_entry.id   4198ceee81a4b239053cf1002c8bf899
#
_cell.length_a   1.000
_cell.length_b   1.000
_cell.length_c   1.000
_cell.angle_alpha   90.00
_cell.angle_beta   90.00
_cell.angle_gamma   90.00
#
_symmetry.space_group_name_H-M   'P 1'
#
loop_
_entity.id
_entity.type
_entity.pdbx_description
1 polymer ?
#
loop_
_entity_poly.entity_id
_entity_poly.type
_entity_poly.pdbx_seq_one_letter_code
_entity_poly.pdbx_strand_id
1 'polypeptide(L)'
;MKGFTSFLAEAKNTHMEHIEDNILNAGVDGARQSLNFLRAIRDMLSGNSKSSVNISVKWDGAPAIFAGIDPSDGKFFVAKKGIFNKNPKIYKSLPEIVQDTSGDLAEKLNLALQLLPSLGIKGVIQGDFLFSNNDLKSIRLPAVSYTHLR
;
A
#
# COMPACT_ATOMS: atom_id res chain seq x y z
N MET A 1 29.16 2.13 7.24
CA MET A 1 27.96 2.23 6.40
C MET A 1 26.95 1.21 6.89
N LYS A 2 25.72 1.62 7.22
CA LYS A 2 24.66 0.66 7.58
C LYS A 2 24.24 -0.07 6.30
N GLY A 3 24.14 -1.39 6.35
CA GLY A 3 23.70 -2.18 5.20
C GLY A 3 22.21 -1.93 4.88
N PHE A 4 21.78 -2.25 3.65
CA PHE A 4 20.40 -2.05 3.18
C PHE A 4 19.36 -2.70 4.11
N THR A 5 19.62 -3.91 4.60
CA THR A 5 18.77 -4.62 5.57
C THR A 5 18.64 -3.89 6.92
N SER A 6 19.72 -3.25 7.39
CA SER A 6 19.68 -2.44 8.62
C SER A 6 18.86 -1.15 8.44
N PHE A 7 18.90 -0.58 7.25
CA PHE A 7 18.09 0.60 6.91
C PHE A 7 16.58 0.28 6.91
N LEU A 8 16.19 -0.87 6.36
CA LEU A 8 14.79 -1.31 6.35
C LEU A 8 14.27 -1.72 7.75
N ALA A 9 15.15 -2.27 8.59
CA ALA A 9 14.79 -2.71 9.94
C ALA A 9 14.52 -1.55 10.93
N GLU A 10 14.98 -0.34 10.61
CA GLU A 10 14.75 0.85 11.45
C GLU A 10 13.36 1.47 11.26
N ALA A 11 12.66 1.15 10.18
CA ALA A 11 11.30 1.61 9.95
C ALA A 11 10.32 0.72 10.71
N LYS A 12 9.80 1.20 11.84
CA LYS A 12 8.69 0.54 12.53
C LYS A 12 7.48 0.55 11.60
N ASN A 13 7.12 -0.63 11.09
CA ASN A 13 5.98 -0.77 10.20
C ASN A 13 4.69 -0.57 11.00
N THR A 14 4.14 0.64 10.98
CA THR A 14 2.87 0.96 11.63
C THR A 14 1.76 0.72 10.62
N HIS A 15 1.20 -0.48 10.62
CA HIS A 15 -0.07 -0.73 9.96
C HIS A 15 -1.19 -0.04 10.74
N MET A 16 -2.15 0.54 10.01
CA MET A 16 -3.42 0.93 10.64
C MET A 16 -4.16 -0.34 11.04
N GLU A 17 -4.59 -0.39 12.31
CA GLU A 17 -5.38 -1.50 12.81
C GLU A 17 -6.77 -1.50 12.15
N HIS A 18 -7.25 -2.68 11.84
CA HIS A 18 -8.62 -2.89 11.42
C HIS A 18 -9.54 -2.94 12.63
N ILE A 19 -10.82 -2.65 12.43
CA ILE A 19 -11.79 -2.64 13.53
C ILE A 19 -11.96 -4.04 14.15
N GLU A 20 -11.80 -5.09 13.36
CA GLU A 20 -11.79 -6.48 13.81
C GLU A 20 -10.58 -6.84 14.65
N ASP A 21 -9.41 -6.22 14.41
CA ASP A 21 -8.20 -6.44 15.20
C ASP A 21 -8.43 -6.03 16.66
N ASN A 22 -9.19 -4.97 16.89
CA ASN A 22 -9.53 -4.53 18.21
C ASN A 22 -10.35 -5.59 18.99
N ILE A 23 -11.23 -6.32 18.28
CA ILE A 23 -12.00 -7.41 18.88
C ILE A 23 -11.07 -8.58 19.22
N LEU A 24 -10.15 -8.93 18.33
CA LEU A 24 -9.21 -10.03 18.53
C LEU A 24 -8.21 -9.71 19.67
N ASN A 25 -7.75 -8.47 19.75
CA ASN A 25 -6.72 -8.05 20.71
C ASN A 25 -7.29 -7.77 22.10
N ALA A 26 -8.52 -7.25 22.21
CA ALA A 26 -9.11 -6.81 23.48
C ALA A 26 -10.45 -7.53 23.82
N GLY A 27 -10.83 -8.58 23.09
CA GLY A 27 -11.99 -9.41 23.38
C GLY A 27 -13.31 -8.63 23.50
N VAL A 28 -14.05 -8.82 24.59
CA VAL A 28 -15.36 -8.19 24.81
C VAL A 28 -15.26 -6.66 24.87
N ASP A 29 -14.21 -6.12 25.46
CA ASP A 29 -14.02 -4.68 25.54
C ASP A 29 -13.66 -4.09 24.17
N GLY A 30 -12.85 -4.79 23.37
CA GLY A 30 -12.59 -4.44 21.99
C GLY A 30 -13.87 -4.45 21.14
N ALA A 31 -14.71 -5.46 21.28
CA ALA A 31 -16.01 -5.53 20.60
C ALA A 31 -16.90 -4.34 20.98
N ARG A 32 -16.97 -3.99 22.26
CA ARG A 32 -17.76 -2.84 22.75
C ARG A 32 -17.24 -1.52 22.17
N GLN A 33 -15.92 -1.31 22.16
CA GLN A 33 -15.29 -0.14 21.56
C GLN A 33 -15.58 -0.05 20.06
N SER A 34 -15.44 -1.15 19.33
CA SER A 34 -15.72 -1.24 17.89
C SER A 34 -17.18 -0.88 17.57
N LEU A 35 -18.13 -1.41 18.37
CA LEU A 35 -19.54 -1.06 18.20
C LEU A 35 -19.84 0.42 18.49
N ASN A 36 -19.20 0.99 19.53
CA ASN A 36 -19.38 2.41 19.84
C ASN A 36 -18.79 3.30 18.73
N PHE A 37 -17.66 2.91 18.15
CA PHE A 37 -17.05 3.61 17.03
C PHE A 37 -17.98 3.59 15.79
N LEU A 38 -18.54 2.43 15.43
CA LEU A 38 -19.48 2.30 14.32
C LEU A 38 -20.77 3.12 14.56
N ARG A 39 -21.28 3.16 15.79
CA ARG A 39 -22.43 4.01 16.15
C ARG A 39 -22.09 5.50 16.00
N ALA A 40 -20.91 5.92 16.43
CA ALA A 40 -20.46 7.30 16.29
C ALA A 40 -20.37 7.72 14.82
N ILE A 41 -19.83 6.85 13.93
CA ILE A 41 -19.81 7.09 12.48
C ILE A 41 -21.23 7.20 11.93
N ARG A 42 -22.12 6.27 12.28
CA ARG A 42 -23.52 6.30 11.84
C ARG A 42 -24.18 7.63 12.22
N ASP A 43 -24.03 8.03 13.48
CA ASP A 43 -24.69 9.24 14.01
C ASP A 43 -24.13 10.51 13.35
N MET A 44 -22.82 10.54 13.06
CA MET A 44 -22.19 11.61 12.30
C MET A 44 -22.72 11.69 10.86
N LEU A 45 -22.77 10.56 10.15
CA LEU A 45 -23.27 10.51 8.77
C LEU A 45 -24.76 10.85 8.68
N SER A 46 -25.52 10.61 9.76
CA SER A 46 -26.94 10.99 9.87
C SER A 46 -27.14 12.45 10.29
N GLY A 47 -26.09 13.23 10.48
CA GLY A 47 -26.16 14.62 10.95
C GLY A 47 -26.55 14.77 12.43
N ASN A 48 -26.59 13.68 13.18
CA ASN A 48 -27.05 13.67 14.58
C ASN A 48 -25.89 13.89 15.59
N SER A 49 -24.64 13.94 15.13
CA SER A 49 -23.47 14.13 15.97
C SER A 49 -23.00 15.58 15.99
N LYS A 50 -22.72 16.11 17.16
CA LYS A 50 -22.06 17.41 17.34
C LYS A 50 -20.53 17.33 17.27
N SER A 51 -19.96 16.13 17.24
CA SER A 51 -18.52 15.92 17.14
C SER A 51 -18.10 15.79 15.67
N SER A 52 -17.05 16.50 15.28
CA SER A 52 -16.39 16.30 13.99
C SER A 52 -15.49 15.09 14.05
N VAL A 53 -15.82 14.04 13.31
CA VAL A 53 -14.92 12.91 13.07
C VAL A 53 -14.36 13.06 11.67
N ASN A 54 -13.07 13.03 11.51
CA ASN A 54 -12.44 13.02 10.19
C ASN A 54 -12.50 11.61 9.63
N ILE A 55 -13.22 11.44 8.54
CA ILE A 55 -13.26 10.19 7.78
C ILE A 55 -12.53 10.42 6.47
N SER A 56 -11.59 9.54 6.16
CA SER A 56 -10.91 9.50 4.88
C SER A 56 -11.10 8.13 4.23
N VAL A 57 -11.06 8.10 2.92
CA VAL A 57 -11.06 6.85 2.15
C VAL A 57 -9.62 6.35 2.08
N LYS A 58 -9.38 5.12 2.55
CA LYS A 58 -8.14 4.42 2.28
C LYS A 58 -8.26 3.76 0.92
N TRP A 59 -7.47 4.21 -0.03
CA TRP A 59 -7.31 3.51 -1.29
C TRP A 59 -6.45 2.27 -1.07
N ASP A 60 -6.92 1.16 -1.63
CA ASP A 60 -6.21 -0.12 -1.58
C ASP A 60 -5.92 -0.58 -3.01
N GLY A 61 -4.75 -1.09 -3.24
CA GLY A 61 -4.29 -1.48 -4.56
C GLY A 61 -3.41 -2.73 -4.53
N ALA A 62 -3.09 -3.24 -5.70
CA ALA A 62 -2.20 -4.37 -5.87
C ALA A 62 -1.39 -4.23 -7.18
N PRO A 63 -0.11 -4.59 -7.12
CA PRO A 63 0.69 -5.07 -5.98
C PRO A 63 1.15 -3.95 -5.05
N ALA A 64 1.51 -4.32 -3.81
CA ALA A 64 2.32 -3.46 -2.95
C ALA A 64 3.73 -3.40 -3.52
N ILE A 65 4.24 -2.19 -3.74
CA ILE A 65 5.58 -1.93 -4.26
C ILE A 65 6.39 -1.08 -3.29
N PHE A 66 7.69 -1.26 -3.33
CA PHE A 66 8.69 -0.45 -2.64
C PHE A 66 9.54 0.23 -3.70
N ALA A 67 9.85 1.50 -3.51
CA ALA A 67 10.66 2.25 -4.45
C ALA A 67 11.52 3.27 -3.70
N GLY A 68 12.71 3.53 -4.19
CA GLY A 68 13.61 4.49 -3.58
C GLY A 68 15.04 4.40 -4.06
N ILE A 69 15.94 4.99 -3.27
CA ILE A 69 17.37 5.02 -3.54
C ILE A 69 18.06 3.95 -2.69
N ASP A 70 18.80 3.06 -3.32
CA ASP A 70 19.64 2.10 -2.60
C ASP A 70 20.83 2.84 -1.97
N PRO A 71 20.96 2.82 -0.64
CA PRO A 71 22.04 3.52 0.03
C PRO A 71 23.44 2.93 -0.25
N SER A 72 23.52 1.74 -0.83
CA SER A 72 24.78 1.07 -1.13
C SER A 72 25.45 1.62 -2.40
N ASP A 73 24.66 1.98 -3.42
CA ASP A 73 25.20 2.41 -4.72
C ASP A 73 24.52 3.68 -5.27
N GLY A 74 23.55 4.24 -4.54
CA GLY A 74 22.85 5.46 -4.92
C GLY A 74 21.89 5.31 -6.10
N LYS A 75 21.63 4.09 -6.59
CA LYS A 75 20.74 3.86 -7.72
C LYS A 75 19.30 3.72 -7.26
N PHE A 76 18.39 4.18 -8.09
CA PHE A 76 16.97 3.96 -7.87
C PHE A 76 16.61 2.50 -8.10
N PHE A 77 15.73 2.00 -7.28
CA PHE A 77 15.20 0.64 -7.38
C PHE A 77 13.70 0.60 -7.16
N VAL A 78 13.10 -0.49 -7.63
CA VAL A 78 11.76 -0.93 -7.25
C VAL A 78 11.83 -2.36 -6.68
N ALA A 79 10.88 -2.71 -5.82
CA ALA A 79 10.84 -4.04 -5.22
C ALA A 79 9.40 -4.45 -4.85
N LYS A 80 9.22 -5.74 -4.65
CA LYS A 80 8.04 -6.36 -4.01
C LYS A 80 8.31 -6.59 -2.52
N LYS A 81 7.37 -7.23 -1.80
CA LYS A 81 7.54 -7.67 -0.41
C LYS A 81 8.81 -8.52 -0.18
N GLY A 82 9.37 -9.11 -1.23
CA GLY A 82 10.65 -9.82 -1.17
C GLY A 82 11.85 -8.98 -0.73
N ILE A 83 11.71 -7.66 -0.65
CA ILE A 83 12.72 -6.75 -0.07
C ILE A 83 13.01 -7.08 1.41
N PHE A 84 12.06 -7.65 2.13
CA PHE A 84 12.21 -8.03 3.55
C PHE A 84 12.77 -9.45 3.75
N ASN A 85 13.05 -10.18 2.69
CA ASN A 85 13.65 -11.50 2.79
C ASN A 85 15.09 -11.42 3.30
N LYS A 86 15.63 -12.53 3.80
CA LYS A 86 17.03 -12.66 4.22
C LYS A 86 18.00 -12.19 3.11
N ASN A 87 17.66 -12.47 1.86
CA ASN A 87 18.32 -11.95 0.66
C ASN A 87 17.32 -11.02 -0.04
N PRO A 88 17.39 -9.69 0.20
CA PRO A 88 16.46 -8.74 -0.39
C PRO A 88 16.49 -8.78 -1.92
N LYS A 89 15.30 -8.84 -2.52
CA LYS A 89 15.15 -8.74 -3.98
C LYS A 89 14.75 -7.32 -4.34
N ILE A 90 15.64 -6.61 -5.00
CA ILE A 90 15.44 -5.26 -5.54
C ILE A 90 15.76 -5.27 -7.03
N TYR A 91 15.09 -4.44 -7.81
CA TYR A 91 15.24 -4.36 -9.26
C TYR A 91 15.65 -2.94 -9.63
N LYS A 92 16.78 -2.82 -10.29
CA LYS A 92 17.37 -1.55 -10.76
C LYS A 92 17.32 -1.43 -12.28
N SER A 93 16.90 -2.50 -12.96
CA SER A 93 16.82 -2.57 -14.41
C SER A 93 15.69 -3.46 -14.89
N LEU A 94 15.24 -3.25 -16.13
CA LEU A 94 14.22 -4.08 -16.76
C LEU A 94 14.63 -5.57 -16.86
N PRO A 95 15.89 -5.92 -17.24
CA PRO A 95 16.30 -7.32 -17.25
C PRO A 95 16.12 -8.03 -15.91
N GLU A 96 16.43 -7.36 -14.79
CA GLU A 96 16.24 -7.93 -13.45
C GLU A 96 14.76 -8.17 -13.13
N ILE A 97 13.88 -7.27 -13.58
CA ILE A 97 12.44 -7.41 -13.39
C ILE A 97 11.92 -8.63 -14.15
N VAL A 98 12.24 -8.76 -15.44
CA VAL A 98 11.71 -9.84 -16.27
C VAL A 98 12.30 -11.21 -15.95
N GLN A 99 13.48 -11.25 -15.34
CA GLN A 99 14.06 -12.49 -14.84
C GLN A 99 13.28 -13.09 -13.66
N ASP A 100 12.70 -12.25 -12.80
CA ASP A 100 12.04 -12.67 -11.54
C ASP A 100 10.51 -12.50 -11.57
N THR A 101 9.98 -11.81 -12.58
CA THR A 101 8.54 -11.53 -12.70
C THR A 101 8.07 -11.62 -14.15
N SER A 102 6.77 -11.78 -14.35
CA SER A 102 6.17 -11.86 -15.68
C SER A 102 4.79 -11.19 -15.71
N GLY A 103 4.27 -10.99 -16.92
CA GLY A 103 2.93 -10.44 -17.16
C GLY A 103 2.74 -9.04 -16.56
N ASP A 104 1.55 -8.76 -16.12
CA ASP A 104 1.11 -7.46 -15.59
C ASP A 104 2.01 -6.93 -14.44
N LEU A 105 2.49 -7.83 -13.58
CA LEU A 105 3.39 -7.45 -12.49
C LEU A 105 4.73 -6.90 -13.01
N ALA A 106 5.31 -7.52 -14.03
CA ALA A 106 6.54 -7.03 -14.65
C ALA A 106 6.35 -5.66 -15.30
N GLU A 107 5.22 -5.46 -15.97
CA GLU A 107 4.86 -4.17 -16.58
C GLU A 107 4.70 -3.07 -15.53
N LYS A 108 3.98 -3.34 -14.44
CA LYS A 108 3.78 -2.39 -13.34
C LYS A 108 5.09 -2.01 -12.65
N LEU A 109 5.96 -2.99 -12.38
CA LEU A 109 7.29 -2.73 -11.80
C LEU A 109 8.18 -1.93 -12.76
N ASN A 110 8.15 -2.22 -14.05
CA ASN A 110 8.91 -1.47 -15.06
C ASN A 110 8.39 -0.03 -15.16
N LEU A 111 7.08 0.16 -15.18
CA LEU A 111 6.47 1.49 -15.18
C LEU A 111 6.88 2.30 -13.95
N ALA A 112 6.86 1.68 -12.78
CA ALA A 112 7.30 2.30 -11.55
C ALA A 112 8.80 2.67 -11.60
N LEU A 113 9.66 1.79 -12.12
CA LEU A 113 11.09 2.05 -12.27
C LEU A 113 11.39 3.22 -13.21
N GLN A 114 10.58 3.40 -14.24
CA GLN A 114 10.76 4.49 -15.21
C GLN A 114 10.23 5.83 -14.71
N LEU A 115 9.08 5.84 -14.03
CA LEU A 115 8.38 7.09 -13.69
C LEU A 115 8.70 7.63 -12.30
N LEU A 116 8.83 6.77 -11.29
CA LEU A 116 9.01 7.22 -9.91
C LEU A 116 10.33 7.97 -9.62
N PRO A 117 11.43 7.76 -10.33
CA PRO A 117 12.64 8.57 -10.15
C PRO A 117 12.40 10.07 -10.33
N SER A 118 11.49 10.44 -11.23
CA SER A 118 11.14 11.85 -11.52
C SER A 118 10.49 12.57 -10.33
N LEU A 119 9.97 11.84 -9.34
CA LEU A 119 9.34 12.40 -8.15
C LEU A 119 10.34 12.88 -7.09
N GLY A 120 11.64 12.67 -7.29
CA GLY A 120 12.68 13.12 -6.36
C GLY A 120 12.63 12.42 -5.00
N ILE A 121 12.24 11.17 -4.94
CA ILE A 121 12.14 10.38 -3.72
C ILE A 121 13.52 10.26 -3.06
N LYS A 122 13.64 10.73 -1.81
CA LYS A 122 14.90 10.75 -1.04
C LYS A 122 14.92 9.65 0.02
N GLY A 123 14.58 8.48 -0.24
CA GLY A 123 14.56 7.38 0.73
C GLY A 123 13.88 6.20 0.11
N VAL A 124 13.23 5.39 0.91
CA VAL A 124 12.41 4.28 0.44
C VAL A 124 10.98 4.52 0.83
N ILE A 125 10.07 4.44 -0.13
CA ILE A 125 8.64 4.51 0.09
C ILE A 125 8.02 3.14 -0.16
N GLN A 126 6.90 2.90 0.51
CA GLN A 126 5.98 1.82 0.20
C GLN A 126 4.68 2.43 -0.33
N GLY A 127 4.12 1.82 -1.35
CA GLY A 127 2.82 2.20 -1.88
C GLY A 127 2.14 1.01 -2.53
N ASP A 128 0.82 1.14 -2.70
CA ASP A 128 0.03 0.18 -3.45
C ASP A 128 -0.19 0.71 -4.86
N PHE A 129 0.02 -0.13 -5.85
CA PHE A 129 -0.25 0.21 -7.24
C PHE A 129 -1.77 0.17 -7.46
N LEU A 130 -2.39 1.31 -7.72
CA LEU A 130 -3.85 1.37 -7.83
C LEU A 130 -4.34 0.79 -9.15
N PHE A 131 -3.82 1.30 -10.27
CA PHE A 131 -4.18 0.84 -11.62
C PHE A 131 -3.13 1.30 -12.64
N SER A 132 -3.09 0.60 -13.76
CA SER A 132 -2.38 0.98 -14.97
C SER A 132 -3.38 1.20 -16.12
N ASN A 133 -2.89 1.67 -17.27
CA ASN A 133 -3.75 1.78 -18.46
C ASN A 133 -4.37 0.43 -18.89
N ASN A 134 -3.69 -0.67 -18.58
CA ASN A 134 -4.20 -2.02 -18.90
C ASN A 134 -5.37 -2.43 -18.00
N ASP A 135 -5.46 -1.84 -16.81
CA ASP A 135 -6.56 -2.08 -15.86
C ASP A 135 -7.80 -1.23 -16.20
N LEU A 136 -7.62 -0.15 -16.98
CA LEU A 136 -8.67 0.78 -17.39
C LEU A 136 -9.51 0.21 -18.55
N LYS A 137 -9.92 -1.04 -18.47
CA LYS A 137 -10.91 -1.58 -19.39
C LYS A 137 -12.23 -0.89 -19.13
N SER A 138 -12.91 -0.42 -20.19
CA SER A 138 -14.24 0.17 -20.09
C SER A 138 -15.22 -0.85 -19.52
N ILE A 139 -15.51 -0.74 -18.23
CA ILE A 139 -16.54 -1.53 -17.59
C ILE A 139 -17.86 -0.80 -17.86
N ARG A 140 -18.77 -1.39 -18.64
CA ARG A 140 -20.16 -0.98 -18.64
C ARG A 140 -20.74 -1.36 -17.29
N LEU A 141 -20.83 -0.37 -16.40
CA LEU A 141 -21.48 -0.57 -15.10
C LEU A 141 -22.99 -0.67 -15.34
N PRO A 142 -23.67 -1.69 -14.83
CA PRO A 142 -25.11 -1.65 -14.69
C PRO A 142 -25.48 -0.48 -13.75
N ALA A 143 -26.66 0.07 -13.89
CA ALA A 143 -27.14 1.30 -13.24
C ALA A 143 -27.11 1.31 -11.70
N VAL A 144 -26.70 0.24 -11.06
CA VAL A 144 -26.43 0.15 -9.61
C VAL A 144 -25.00 -0.30 -9.43
N SER A 145 -24.13 0.65 -9.11
CA SER A 145 -22.71 0.44 -9.00
C SER A 145 -22.30 0.29 -7.55
N TYR A 146 -21.99 -0.94 -7.15
CA TYR A 146 -21.06 -1.16 -6.06
C TYR A 146 -19.69 -1.33 -6.68
N THR A 147 -18.84 -0.33 -6.56
CA THR A 147 -17.45 -0.40 -7.01
C THR A 147 -16.66 -1.30 -6.07
N HIS A 148 -16.57 -2.58 -6.38
CA HIS A 148 -15.45 -3.38 -5.93
C HIS A 148 -14.37 -3.28 -6.99
N LEU A 149 -13.39 -2.44 -6.75
CA LEU A 149 -12.09 -2.55 -7.40
C LEU A 149 -11.41 -3.78 -6.77
N ARG A 150 -11.28 -4.84 -7.56
CA ARG A 150 -10.46 -5.99 -7.19
C ARG A 150 -9.04 -5.74 -7.60
#